data_964111cf7ccb57e111eede716136e1ed
#
_entry.id   964111cf7ccb57e111eede716136e1ed
#
_cell.length_a   1.000
_cell.length_b   1.000
_cell.length_c   1.000
_cell.angle_alpha   90.00
_cell.angle_beta   90.00
_cell.angle_gamma   90.00
#
_symmetry.space_group_name_H-M   'P 1'
#
loop_
_entity.id
_entity.type
_entity.pdbx_description
1 polymer ?
#
loop_
_entity_poly.entity_id
_entity_poly.type
_entity_poly.pdbx_seq_one_letter_code
_entity_poly.pdbx_strand_id
1 'polypeptide(L)'
;MRRIRIAQIGTSVNSHGNQIWKSLNKQSDIFEVVGYAFPENERERFPKQAEAFQGYREMTVEEILSDPTIEAVAVETEEKFLTRYATMVVRAGKHLHMEKPGSASLADFEAMINLVKERGTVFHTGYMYRYNPVVIDLLEQIRRGELGEIISVEAQMNCYHKEEIRRWLEGYEGGMMFFLGCHLVDLILQIQGEPKAVIPFNRRTGTDGTRAVDFGMALFDYGDRVSFAKTVDVEIGGYSRRQLVVTGTKKTVEIKPMERNAGLGNDMQFTGVTEYSNVAWGDNGVYTECEPNDRYDAMIASFGAMVRGEKKNPWDCDYELMLYKTVLKACGIQ
;
A
#
# COMPACT_ATOMS: atom_id res chain seq x y z
N MET A 1 -10.58 -3.57 -26.55
CA MET A 1 -10.02 -2.25 -26.16
C MET A 1 -8.54 -2.22 -26.49
N ARG A 2 -7.89 -1.04 -26.58
CA ARG A 2 -6.44 -0.94 -26.76
C ARG A 2 -5.72 -1.45 -25.50
N ARG A 3 -4.79 -2.37 -25.67
CA ARG A 3 -3.93 -2.84 -24.57
C ARG A 3 -2.82 -1.82 -24.31
N ILE A 4 -2.44 -1.68 -23.06
CA ILE A 4 -1.35 -0.82 -22.61
C ILE A 4 -0.07 -1.65 -22.64
N ARG A 5 0.95 -1.19 -23.35
CA ARG A 5 2.27 -1.81 -23.33
C ARG A 5 2.99 -1.42 -22.06
N ILE A 6 3.29 -2.41 -21.22
CA ILE A 6 3.82 -2.21 -19.86
C ILE A 6 5.04 -3.10 -19.63
N ALA A 7 6.01 -2.60 -18.87
CA ALA A 7 7.11 -3.38 -18.34
C ALA A 7 7.17 -3.25 -16.81
N GLN A 8 7.86 -4.18 -16.15
CA GLN A 8 8.13 -4.09 -14.72
C GLN A 8 9.63 -3.89 -14.46
N ILE A 9 9.97 -3.01 -13.53
CA ILE A 9 11.32 -2.79 -13.02
C ILE A 9 11.37 -3.26 -11.57
N GLY A 10 12.15 -4.28 -11.31
CA GLY A 10 12.43 -4.78 -9.98
C GLY A 10 11.49 -5.86 -9.47
N THR A 11 11.99 -6.51 -8.42
CA THR A 11 11.30 -7.43 -7.52
C THR A 11 12.04 -7.50 -6.20
N SER A 12 11.41 -7.91 -5.12
CA SER A 12 12.08 -8.24 -3.86
C SER A 12 11.28 -9.24 -3.04
N VAL A 13 11.91 -9.82 -2.00
CA VAL A 13 11.18 -10.71 -1.06
C VAL A 13 10.14 -9.98 -0.23
N ASN A 14 10.28 -8.67 -0.08
CA ASN A 14 9.45 -7.84 0.79
C ASN A 14 8.52 -6.91 -0.01
N SER A 15 8.65 -6.84 -1.34
CA SER A 15 7.72 -6.15 -2.23
C SER A 15 6.62 -7.09 -2.73
N HIS A 16 5.63 -6.54 -3.37
CA HIS A 16 4.57 -7.30 -4.04
C HIS A 16 4.85 -7.56 -5.53
N GLY A 17 6.11 -7.39 -5.96
CA GLY A 17 6.52 -7.45 -7.37
C GLY A 17 6.05 -8.70 -8.11
N ASN A 18 6.10 -9.88 -7.49
CA ASN A 18 5.62 -11.11 -8.11
C ASN A 18 4.10 -11.15 -8.27
N GLN A 19 3.37 -10.59 -7.31
CA GLN A 19 1.90 -10.52 -7.35
C GLN A 19 1.44 -9.48 -8.38
N ILE A 20 2.12 -8.34 -8.46
CA ILE A 20 1.87 -7.32 -9.49
C ILE A 20 2.16 -7.89 -10.87
N TRP A 21 3.29 -8.61 -11.04
CA TRP A 21 3.62 -9.30 -12.29
C TRP A 21 2.53 -10.28 -12.73
N LYS A 22 2.04 -11.12 -11.80
CA LYS A 22 0.94 -12.07 -12.07
C LYS A 22 -0.34 -11.33 -12.46
N SER A 23 -0.69 -10.27 -11.73
CA SER A 23 -1.91 -9.49 -12.00
C SER A 23 -1.86 -8.80 -13.35
N LEU A 24 -0.71 -8.24 -13.75
CA LEU A 24 -0.50 -7.66 -15.09
C LEU A 24 -0.69 -8.71 -16.20
N ASN A 25 -0.12 -9.90 -16.03
CA ASN A 25 -0.22 -10.97 -17.02
C ASN A 25 -1.61 -11.63 -17.07
N LYS A 26 -2.30 -11.74 -15.93
CA LYS A 26 -3.68 -12.24 -15.84
C LYS A 26 -4.65 -11.33 -16.58
N GLN A 27 -4.41 -10.02 -16.58
CA GLN A 27 -5.26 -9.00 -17.21
C GLN A 27 -4.78 -8.67 -18.63
N SER A 28 -4.56 -9.70 -19.45
CA SER A 28 -4.04 -9.61 -20.82
C SER A 28 -4.96 -8.88 -21.82
N ASP A 29 -6.20 -8.61 -21.46
CA ASP A 29 -7.15 -7.77 -22.19
C ASP A 29 -6.89 -6.26 -21.93
N ILE A 30 -6.26 -5.91 -20.81
CA ILE A 30 -5.86 -4.57 -20.42
C ILE A 30 -4.41 -4.30 -20.81
N PHE A 31 -3.50 -5.23 -20.50
CA PHE A 31 -2.07 -5.05 -20.63
C PHE A 31 -1.41 -5.98 -21.65
N GLU A 32 -0.42 -5.46 -22.33
CA GLU A 32 0.59 -6.21 -23.05
C GLU A 32 1.90 -6.08 -22.28
N VAL A 33 2.24 -7.12 -21.50
CA VAL A 33 3.48 -7.14 -20.72
C VAL A 33 4.62 -7.44 -21.66
N VAL A 34 5.52 -6.49 -21.88
CA VAL A 34 6.59 -6.57 -22.89
C VAL A 34 7.91 -7.09 -22.33
N GLY A 35 8.11 -7.02 -21.02
CA GLY A 35 9.32 -7.52 -20.37
C GLY A 35 9.51 -6.94 -18.98
N TYR A 36 10.67 -7.23 -18.41
CA TYR A 36 11.06 -6.81 -17.07
C TYR A 36 12.56 -6.48 -16.98
N ALA A 37 12.96 -5.77 -15.96
CA ALA A 37 14.36 -5.53 -15.60
C ALA A 37 14.60 -5.81 -14.12
N PHE A 38 15.75 -6.42 -13.79
CA PHE A 38 16.20 -6.66 -12.42
C PHE A 38 17.43 -5.79 -12.11
N PRO A 39 17.24 -4.53 -11.71
CA PRO A 39 18.35 -3.70 -11.26
C PRO A 39 18.92 -4.22 -9.93
N GLU A 40 20.04 -3.63 -9.48
CA GLU A 40 20.62 -3.89 -8.14
C GLU A 40 20.98 -5.37 -7.89
N ASN A 41 21.29 -6.14 -8.95
CA ASN A 41 21.57 -7.59 -8.87
C ASN A 41 20.43 -8.39 -8.23
N GLU A 42 19.17 -7.99 -8.47
CA GLU A 42 18.00 -8.62 -7.86
C GLU A 42 17.82 -10.08 -8.29
N ARG A 43 18.26 -10.46 -9.50
CA ARG A 43 18.25 -11.86 -9.95
C ARG A 43 19.05 -12.78 -9.03
N GLU A 44 20.25 -12.34 -8.64
CA GLU A 44 21.14 -13.10 -7.75
C GLU A 44 20.71 -13.00 -6.29
N ARG A 45 20.20 -11.84 -5.91
CA ARG A 45 19.77 -11.60 -4.53
C ARG A 45 18.42 -12.23 -4.19
N PHE A 46 17.53 -12.34 -5.18
CA PHE A 46 16.17 -12.84 -5.02
C PHE A 46 15.82 -13.93 -6.05
N PRO A 47 16.58 -15.04 -6.13
CA PRO A 47 16.41 -16.04 -7.19
C PRO A 47 15.02 -16.67 -7.21
N LYS A 48 14.39 -16.88 -6.04
CA LYS A 48 13.02 -17.43 -5.95
C LYS A 48 11.97 -16.47 -6.52
N GLN A 49 12.14 -15.17 -6.30
CA GLN A 49 11.25 -14.17 -6.89
C GLN A 49 11.45 -14.08 -8.40
N ALA A 50 12.69 -14.18 -8.86
CA ALA A 50 13.03 -14.14 -10.28
C ALA A 50 12.41 -15.30 -11.09
N GLU A 51 12.10 -16.43 -10.46
CA GLU A 51 11.45 -17.58 -11.11
C GLU A 51 10.09 -17.23 -11.74
N ALA A 52 9.35 -16.31 -11.15
CA ALA A 52 8.04 -15.88 -11.66
C ALA A 52 8.10 -15.18 -13.03
N PHE A 53 9.27 -14.72 -13.43
CA PHE A 53 9.51 -14.01 -14.69
C PHE A 53 10.10 -14.88 -15.80
N GLN A 54 10.30 -16.17 -15.54
CA GLN A 54 10.83 -17.10 -16.53
C GLN A 54 9.93 -17.18 -17.77
N GLY A 55 10.57 -17.23 -18.96
CA GLY A 55 9.85 -17.25 -20.23
C GLY A 55 9.46 -15.88 -20.78
N TYR A 56 9.68 -14.81 -20.04
CA TYR A 56 9.48 -13.43 -20.50
C TYR A 56 10.80 -12.76 -20.85
N ARG A 57 10.71 -11.68 -21.63
CA ARG A 57 11.89 -10.93 -22.06
C ARG A 57 12.50 -10.16 -20.90
N GLU A 58 13.75 -10.45 -20.57
CA GLU A 58 14.56 -9.60 -19.73
C GLU A 58 15.13 -8.43 -20.53
N MET A 59 15.11 -7.25 -19.97
CA MET A 59 15.53 -6.00 -20.56
C MET A 59 16.43 -5.25 -19.56
N THR A 60 17.21 -4.31 -20.04
CA THR A 60 17.82 -3.32 -19.14
C THR A 60 16.81 -2.23 -18.79
N VAL A 61 17.06 -1.50 -17.71
CA VAL A 61 16.26 -0.32 -17.35
C VAL A 61 16.27 0.69 -18.49
N GLU A 62 17.42 0.90 -19.13
CA GLU A 62 17.62 1.83 -20.26
C GLU A 62 16.78 1.41 -21.48
N GLU A 63 16.72 0.11 -21.79
CA GLU A 63 15.87 -0.41 -22.89
C GLU A 63 14.39 -0.13 -22.60
N ILE A 64 13.92 -0.38 -21.36
CA ILE A 64 12.54 -0.09 -20.97
C ILE A 64 12.23 1.41 -21.10
N LEU A 65 13.11 2.25 -20.59
CA LEU A 65 12.88 3.70 -20.55
C LEU A 65 12.97 4.36 -21.92
N SER A 66 13.85 3.87 -22.81
CA SER A 66 14.04 4.42 -24.15
C SER A 66 13.06 3.89 -25.20
N ASP A 67 12.38 2.77 -24.96
CA ASP A 67 11.40 2.22 -25.91
C ASP A 67 10.14 3.11 -25.94
N PRO A 68 9.85 3.84 -27.04
CA PRO A 68 8.69 4.72 -27.14
C PRO A 68 7.37 3.97 -27.18
N THR A 69 7.38 2.67 -27.39
CA THR A 69 6.17 1.84 -27.44
C THR A 69 5.72 1.40 -26.04
N ILE A 70 6.57 1.45 -25.02
CA ILE A 70 6.22 1.18 -23.63
C ILE A 70 5.57 2.43 -23.05
N GLU A 71 4.31 2.33 -22.66
CA GLU A 71 3.49 3.44 -22.18
C GLU A 71 3.53 3.59 -20.65
N ALA A 72 3.67 2.45 -19.96
CA ALA A 72 3.61 2.40 -18.50
C ALA A 72 4.70 1.48 -17.93
N VAL A 73 5.08 1.74 -16.69
CA VAL A 73 6.06 0.91 -15.96
C VAL A 73 5.56 0.68 -14.53
N ALA A 74 5.63 -0.56 -14.07
CA ALA A 74 5.51 -0.92 -12.66
C ALA A 74 6.91 -0.95 -12.02
N VAL A 75 7.10 -0.23 -10.91
CA VAL A 75 8.36 -0.18 -10.16
C VAL A 75 8.19 -0.89 -8.83
N GLU A 76 8.87 -2.04 -8.69
CA GLU A 76 8.69 -3.02 -7.62
C GLU A 76 10.02 -3.43 -6.97
N THR A 77 11.02 -2.54 -7.02
CA THR A 77 12.33 -2.75 -6.38
C THR A 77 12.21 -2.76 -4.86
N GLU A 78 13.32 -3.03 -4.16
CA GLU A 78 13.36 -2.74 -2.71
C GLU A 78 13.05 -1.25 -2.46
N GLU A 79 12.38 -0.98 -1.35
CA GLU A 79 11.83 0.34 -1.01
C GLU A 79 12.88 1.47 -1.07
N LYS A 80 14.11 1.21 -0.63
CA LYS A 80 15.22 2.19 -0.68
C LYS A 80 15.56 2.68 -2.09
N PHE A 81 15.14 1.96 -3.12
CA PHE A 81 15.39 2.28 -4.52
C PHE A 81 14.15 2.76 -5.27
N LEU A 82 12.94 2.61 -4.70
CA LEU A 82 11.67 2.89 -5.37
C LEU A 82 11.62 4.29 -5.97
N THR A 83 11.83 5.32 -5.17
CA THR A 83 11.74 6.72 -5.64
C THR A 83 12.75 7.03 -6.74
N ARG A 84 13.95 6.42 -6.71
CA ARG A 84 14.96 6.59 -7.75
C ARG A 84 14.48 6.06 -9.10
N TYR A 85 14.04 4.81 -9.17
CA TYR A 85 13.55 4.20 -10.41
C TYR A 85 12.23 4.82 -10.86
N ALA A 86 11.33 5.13 -9.96
CA ALA A 86 10.10 5.87 -10.23
C ALA A 86 10.38 7.22 -10.90
N THR A 87 11.35 7.98 -10.38
CA THR A 87 11.78 9.26 -11.00
C THR A 87 12.31 9.07 -12.41
N MET A 88 13.08 8.00 -12.67
CA MET A 88 13.57 7.68 -14.01
C MET A 88 12.43 7.39 -14.99
N VAL A 89 11.42 6.62 -14.54
CA VAL A 89 10.21 6.31 -15.34
C VAL A 89 9.45 7.58 -15.70
N VAL A 90 9.17 8.43 -14.72
CA VAL A 90 8.46 9.71 -14.97
C VAL A 90 9.26 10.64 -15.87
N ARG A 91 10.59 10.71 -15.68
CA ARG A 91 11.48 11.49 -16.56
C ARG A 91 11.44 11.03 -18.01
N ALA A 92 11.28 9.72 -18.24
CA ALA A 92 11.09 9.15 -19.58
C ALA A 92 9.67 9.38 -20.14
N GLY A 93 8.78 10.08 -19.41
CA GLY A 93 7.42 10.41 -19.86
C GLY A 93 6.45 9.23 -19.82
N LYS A 94 6.75 8.19 -19.05
CA LYS A 94 5.90 7.00 -18.94
C LYS A 94 4.98 7.08 -17.73
N HIS A 95 3.79 6.46 -17.82
CA HIS A 95 2.89 6.27 -16.69
C HIS A 95 3.52 5.33 -15.66
N LEU A 96 3.30 5.61 -14.38
CA LEU A 96 3.98 4.94 -13.28
C LEU A 96 2.99 4.27 -12.32
N HIS A 97 3.14 2.96 -12.12
CA HIS A 97 2.75 2.27 -10.88
C HIS A 97 3.99 2.07 -10.02
N MET A 98 3.94 2.42 -8.75
CA MET A 98 5.05 2.27 -7.82
C MET A 98 4.60 1.56 -6.55
N GLU A 99 5.37 0.58 -6.08
CA GLU A 99 5.17 -0.01 -4.75
C GLU A 99 5.23 1.08 -3.67
N LYS A 100 4.45 0.89 -2.62
CA LYS A 100 4.36 1.84 -1.49
C LYS A 100 5.56 1.67 -0.53
N PRO A 101 5.88 2.65 0.28
CA PRO A 101 5.48 4.05 0.19
C PRO A 101 6.45 4.89 -0.63
N GLY A 102 7.54 4.33 -1.10
CA GLY A 102 8.69 4.98 -1.71
C GLY A 102 9.95 4.80 -0.85
N SER A 103 11.05 5.46 -1.19
CA SER A 103 12.26 5.51 -0.35
C SER A 103 12.12 6.60 0.73
N ALA A 104 12.83 6.47 1.86
CA ALA A 104 12.67 7.34 3.03
C ALA A 104 13.28 8.76 2.87
N SER A 105 13.25 9.33 1.67
CA SER A 105 13.74 10.68 1.36
C SER A 105 12.58 11.58 0.93
N LEU A 106 12.19 12.52 1.80
CA LEU A 106 11.14 13.49 1.47
C LEU A 106 11.52 14.34 0.25
N ALA A 107 12.75 14.80 0.19
CA ALA A 107 13.20 15.66 -0.92
C ALA A 107 13.11 14.95 -2.28
N ASP A 108 13.52 13.68 -2.34
CA ASP A 108 13.47 12.89 -3.58
C ASP A 108 12.02 12.58 -3.97
N PHE A 109 11.16 12.24 -3.00
CA PHE A 109 9.75 11.98 -3.27
C PHE A 109 9.02 13.24 -3.75
N GLU A 110 9.26 14.39 -3.11
CA GLU A 110 8.69 15.68 -3.50
C GLU A 110 9.16 16.10 -4.90
N ALA A 111 10.43 15.91 -5.22
CA ALA A 111 10.97 16.17 -6.56
C ALA A 111 10.32 15.25 -7.62
N MET A 112 10.11 13.98 -7.31
CA MET A 112 9.41 13.04 -8.19
C MET A 112 7.95 13.49 -8.42
N ILE A 113 7.21 13.84 -7.36
CA ILE A 113 5.82 14.30 -7.48
C ILE A 113 5.72 15.58 -8.34
N ASN A 114 6.64 16.52 -8.17
CA ASN A 114 6.68 17.72 -8.99
C ASN A 114 6.92 17.39 -10.47
N LEU A 115 7.79 16.43 -10.75
CA LEU A 115 8.04 15.94 -12.10
C LEU A 115 6.79 15.24 -12.69
N VAL A 116 6.04 14.47 -11.90
CA VAL A 116 4.76 13.86 -12.32
C VAL A 116 3.78 14.95 -12.76
N LYS A 117 3.63 16.03 -11.97
CA LYS A 117 2.78 17.18 -12.31
C LYS A 117 3.22 17.87 -13.61
N GLU A 118 4.52 18.08 -13.75
CA GLU A 118 5.10 18.69 -14.96
C GLU A 118 4.86 17.86 -16.23
N ARG A 119 5.05 16.53 -16.12
CA ARG A 119 4.90 15.60 -17.24
C ARG A 119 3.45 15.25 -17.56
N GLY A 120 2.52 15.43 -16.62
CA GLY A 120 1.13 15.03 -16.77
C GLY A 120 0.94 13.51 -16.87
N THR A 121 1.88 12.73 -16.35
CA THR A 121 1.79 11.27 -16.36
C THR A 121 0.91 10.78 -15.21
N VAL A 122 0.32 9.59 -15.37
CA VAL A 122 -0.36 8.93 -14.25
C VAL A 122 0.69 8.48 -13.23
N PHE A 123 0.48 8.84 -11.97
CA PHE A 123 1.18 8.29 -10.83
C PHE A 123 0.19 7.49 -9.98
N HIS A 124 0.51 6.23 -9.74
CA HIS A 124 -0.33 5.28 -9.03
C HIS A 124 0.52 4.51 -8.04
N THR A 125 0.06 4.38 -6.79
CA THR A 125 0.81 3.73 -5.70
C THR A 125 0.18 2.43 -5.23
N GLY A 126 1.00 1.52 -4.73
CA GLY A 126 0.64 0.16 -4.31
C GLY A 126 -0.18 0.06 -3.02
N TYR A 127 -1.00 1.04 -2.67
CA TYR A 127 -1.89 1.01 -1.51
C TYR A 127 -3.13 0.15 -1.78
N MET A 128 -2.98 -1.17 -1.72
CA MET A 128 -3.98 -2.16 -2.12
C MET A 128 -5.32 -2.05 -1.37
N TYR A 129 -5.33 -1.59 -0.11
CA TYR A 129 -6.59 -1.44 0.64
C TYR A 129 -7.52 -0.37 0.09
N ARG A 130 -7.02 0.54 -0.74
CA ARG A 130 -7.85 1.49 -1.50
C ARG A 130 -8.84 0.79 -2.45
N TYR A 131 -8.54 -0.48 -2.78
CA TYR A 131 -9.27 -1.30 -3.74
C TYR A 131 -9.98 -2.49 -3.09
N ASN A 132 -9.87 -2.62 -1.76
CA ASN A 132 -10.63 -3.63 -1.02
C ASN A 132 -12.12 -3.24 -1.04
N PRO A 133 -13.03 -4.12 -1.49
CA PRO A 133 -14.44 -3.77 -1.64
C PRO A 133 -15.11 -3.35 -0.33
N VAL A 134 -14.67 -3.92 0.80
CA VAL A 134 -15.20 -3.57 2.13
C VAL A 134 -14.73 -2.18 2.57
N VAL A 135 -13.49 -1.81 2.28
CA VAL A 135 -12.98 -0.47 2.57
C VAL A 135 -13.67 0.56 1.68
N ILE A 136 -13.90 0.22 0.40
CA ILE A 136 -14.66 1.09 -0.53
C ILE A 136 -16.08 1.34 0.00
N ASP A 137 -16.77 0.27 0.40
CA ASP A 137 -18.14 0.38 0.95
C ASP A 137 -18.15 1.23 2.25
N LEU A 138 -17.21 1.01 3.17
CA LEU A 138 -17.07 1.82 4.37
C LEU A 138 -16.90 3.32 4.04
N LEU A 139 -16.01 3.64 3.10
CA LEU A 139 -15.79 5.04 2.67
C LEU A 139 -17.04 5.64 2.02
N GLU A 140 -17.83 4.84 1.31
CA GLU A 140 -19.11 5.28 0.75
C GLU A 140 -20.18 5.50 1.82
N GLN A 141 -20.26 4.61 2.83
CA GLN A 141 -21.13 4.80 4.00
C GLN A 141 -20.78 6.11 4.74
N ILE A 142 -19.49 6.41 4.92
CA ILE A 142 -19.04 7.66 5.54
C ILE A 142 -19.48 8.87 4.70
N ARG A 143 -19.29 8.85 3.37
CA ARG A 143 -19.70 9.95 2.48
C ARG A 143 -21.22 10.17 2.49
N ARG A 144 -22.00 9.10 2.65
CA ARG A 144 -23.48 9.19 2.80
C ARG A 144 -23.92 9.66 4.20
N GLY A 145 -22.96 9.84 5.14
CA GLY A 145 -23.24 10.29 6.50
C GLY A 145 -23.90 9.22 7.39
N GLU A 146 -23.79 7.94 7.03
CA GLU A 146 -24.39 6.82 7.77
C GLU A 146 -23.74 6.61 9.13
N LEU A 147 -22.43 6.87 9.26
CA LEU A 147 -21.71 6.81 10.52
C LEU A 147 -21.91 8.09 11.38
N GLY A 148 -22.46 9.16 10.81
CA GLY A 148 -22.49 10.46 11.45
C GLY A 148 -21.12 11.13 11.44
N GLU A 149 -20.80 11.89 12.50
CA GLU A 149 -19.46 12.46 12.68
C GLU A 149 -18.49 11.39 13.13
N ILE A 150 -17.31 11.30 12.50
CA ILE A 150 -16.29 10.32 12.87
C ILE A 150 -15.59 10.80 14.15
N ILE A 151 -15.60 9.94 15.16
CA ILE A 151 -14.99 10.21 16.48
C ILE A 151 -13.56 9.70 16.51
N SER A 152 -13.32 8.44 16.04
CA SER A 152 -11.99 7.86 16.03
C SER A 152 -11.84 6.81 14.93
N VAL A 153 -10.59 6.62 14.52
CA VAL A 153 -10.16 5.48 13.69
C VAL A 153 -9.06 4.72 14.42
N GLU A 154 -9.28 3.43 14.62
CA GLU A 154 -8.31 2.51 15.19
C GLU A 154 -7.83 1.57 14.11
N ALA A 155 -6.59 1.70 13.66
CA ALA A 155 -6.04 0.93 12.58
C ALA A 155 -4.86 0.08 13.05
N GLN A 156 -4.92 -1.25 12.83
CA GLN A 156 -3.87 -2.18 13.25
C GLN A 156 -3.49 -3.13 12.12
N MET A 157 -2.18 -3.26 11.87
CA MET A 157 -1.61 -4.19 10.90
C MET A 157 -0.39 -4.88 11.51
N ASN A 158 -0.66 -5.90 12.32
CA ASN A 158 0.37 -6.65 13.01
C ASN A 158 0.70 -7.94 12.23
N CYS A 159 1.86 -8.52 12.52
CA CYS A 159 2.32 -9.80 11.98
C CYS A 159 3.36 -10.43 12.91
N TYR A 160 3.76 -11.63 12.57
CA TYR A 160 4.94 -12.27 13.12
C TYR A 160 5.88 -12.62 11.96
N HIS A 161 6.91 -11.82 11.76
CA HIS A 161 7.94 -12.13 10.80
C HIS A 161 9.06 -12.94 11.45
N LYS A 162 9.73 -13.77 10.64
CA LYS A 162 10.93 -14.49 11.04
C LYS A 162 12.10 -13.53 11.23
N GLU A 163 13.13 -14.02 11.93
CA GLU A 163 14.34 -13.25 12.25
C GLU A 163 14.98 -12.60 11.01
N GLU A 164 15.01 -13.30 9.87
CA GLU A 164 15.64 -12.78 8.65
C GLU A 164 14.98 -11.46 8.17
N ILE A 165 13.64 -11.37 8.24
CA ILE A 165 12.91 -10.16 7.85
C ILE A 165 13.15 -9.05 8.87
N ARG A 166 13.19 -9.37 10.17
CA ARG A 166 13.52 -8.38 11.22
C ARG A 166 14.95 -7.85 11.09
N ARG A 167 15.92 -8.70 10.71
CA ARG A 167 17.28 -8.23 10.41
C ARG A 167 17.31 -7.34 9.16
N TRP A 168 16.58 -7.67 8.13
CA TRP A 168 16.43 -6.78 6.98
C TRP A 168 15.82 -5.42 7.40
N LEU A 169 14.82 -5.43 8.28
CA LEU A 169 14.16 -4.23 8.80
C LEU A 169 15.10 -3.33 9.63
N GLU A 170 16.23 -3.86 10.17
CA GLU A 170 17.24 -3.04 10.84
C GLU A 170 17.85 -1.95 9.95
N GLY A 171 17.97 -2.24 8.66
CA GLY A 171 18.46 -1.31 7.66
C GLY A 171 17.36 -0.42 7.03
N TYR A 172 16.14 -0.49 7.58
CA TYR A 172 14.97 0.17 7.00
C TYR A 172 14.54 1.36 7.87
N GLU A 173 14.73 2.56 7.35
CA GLU A 173 14.37 3.78 8.08
C GLU A 173 12.84 3.84 8.28
N GLY A 174 12.42 4.16 9.50
CA GLY A 174 11.00 4.17 9.88
C GLY A 174 10.43 2.81 10.29
N GLY A 175 11.17 1.71 10.09
CA GLY A 175 10.81 0.38 10.56
C GLY A 175 9.42 -0.08 10.13
N MET A 176 8.71 -0.76 11.04
CA MET A 176 7.39 -1.30 10.77
C MET A 176 6.34 -0.24 10.43
N MET A 177 6.45 0.96 10.98
CA MET A 177 5.50 2.04 10.65
C MET A 177 5.64 2.48 9.19
N PHE A 178 6.87 2.52 8.66
CA PHE A 178 7.10 2.80 7.24
C PHE A 178 6.72 1.61 6.36
N PHE A 179 7.09 0.39 6.76
CA PHE A 179 6.89 -0.83 5.96
C PHE A 179 5.42 -1.24 5.81
N LEU A 180 4.69 -1.40 6.93
CA LEU A 180 3.28 -1.79 6.93
C LEU A 180 2.35 -0.67 7.40
N GLY A 181 2.78 0.14 8.36
CA GLY A 181 1.95 1.20 8.94
C GLY A 181 1.53 2.28 7.94
N CYS A 182 2.27 2.46 6.85
CA CYS A 182 1.90 3.39 5.77
C CYS A 182 0.50 3.12 5.19
N HIS A 183 0.06 1.86 5.12
CA HIS A 183 -1.31 1.51 4.73
C HIS A 183 -2.35 2.03 5.72
N LEU A 184 -2.03 1.99 7.02
CA LEU A 184 -2.93 2.45 8.09
C LEU A 184 -3.04 3.97 8.08
N VAL A 185 -1.92 4.65 7.82
CA VAL A 185 -1.89 6.12 7.66
C VAL A 185 -2.78 6.53 6.49
N ASP A 186 -2.66 5.86 5.35
CA ASP A 186 -3.51 6.11 4.18
C ASP A 186 -5.00 5.96 4.50
N LEU A 187 -5.40 4.89 5.20
CA LEU A 187 -6.79 4.66 5.60
C LEU A 187 -7.31 5.75 6.55
N ILE A 188 -6.51 6.13 7.55
CA ILE A 188 -6.89 7.21 8.49
C ILE A 188 -7.08 8.52 7.74
N LEU A 189 -6.18 8.88 6.82
CA LEU A 189 -6.28 10.10 6.03
C LEU A 189 -7.48 10.10 5.09
N GLN A 190 -7.83 8.96 4.49
CA GLN A 190 -9.03 8.85 3.64
C GLN A 190 -10.33 9.04 4.43
N ILE A 191 -10.34 8.66 5.72
CA ILE A 191 -11.50 8.74 6.60
C ILE A 191 -11.63 10.12 7.26
N GLN A 192 -10.54 10.69 7.76
CA GLN A 192 -10.56 11.91 8.60
C GLN A 192 -9.78 13.10 8.01
N GLY A 193 -9.06 12.90 6.90
CA GLY A 193 -8.20 13.95 6.33
C GLY A 193 -6.90 14.16 7.09
N GLU A 194 -6.27 15.32 6.87
CA GLU A 194 -4.98 15.66 7.47
C GLU A 194 -5.13 16.00 8.96
N PRO A 195 -4.36 15.35 9.87
CA PRO A 195 -4.38 15.65 11.29
C PRO A 195 -3.63 16.96 11.61
N LYS A 196 -3.97 17.61 12.73
CA LYS A 196 -3.24 18.76 13.25
C LYS A 196 -1.83 18.41 13.71
N ALA A 197 -1.68 17.21 14.27
CA ALA A 197 -0.38 16.68 14.69
C ALA A 197 -0.32 15.16 14.58
N VAL A 198 0.89 14.63 14.42
CA VAL A 198 1.18 13.18 14.46
C VAL A 198 2.23 12.95 15.54
N ILE A 199 1.96 12.04 16.47
CA ILE A 199 2.81 11.75 17.62
C ILE A 199 3.29 10.29 17.56
N PRO A 200 4.53 10.02 17.16
CA PRO A 200 5.07 8.67 17.02
C PRO A 200 5.49 8.06 18.35
N PHE A 201 5.23 6.75 18.51
CA PHE A 201 5.65 5.91 19.64
C PHE A 201 6.35 4.63 19.13
N ASN A 202 7.32 4.79 18.25
CA ASN A 202 8.03 3.65 17.66
C ASN A 202 9.09 3.12 18.62
N ARG A 203 9.25 1.79 18.70
CA ARG A 203 10.16 1.11 19.62
C ARG A 203 10.88 -0.06 18.96
N ARG A 204 12.00 -0.44 19.54
CA ARG A 204 12.74 -1.68 19.27
C ARG A 204 12.43 -2.63 20.40
N THR A 205 11.83 -3.80 20.10
CA THR A 205 11.53 -4.78 21.15
C THR A 205 12.76 -5.55 21.59
N GLY A 206 13.80 -5.61 20.74
CA GLY A 206 15.01 -6.39 20.98
C GLY A 206 14.81 -7.90 20.82
N THR A 207 13.67 -8.34 20.28
CA THR A 207 13.39 -9.75 20.01
C THR A 207 14.46 -10.33 19.09
N ASP A 208 14.95 -11.53 19.40
CA ASP A 208 16.05 -12.23 18.71
C ASP A 208 17.36 -11.40 18.62
N GLY A 209 17.56 -10.44 19.53
CA GLY A 209 18.73 -9.56 19.53
C GLY A 209 18.78 -8.59 18.33
N THR A 210 17.66 -8.39 17.62
CA THR A 210 17.59 -7.44 16.50
C THR A 210 17.47 -6.00 17.00
N ARG A 211 17.93 -5.06 16.17
CA ARG A 211 17.82 -3.61 16.41
C ARG A 211 16.73 -2.96 15.55
N ALA A 212 15.89 -3.77 14.93
CA ALA A 212 14.78 -3.29 14.11
C ALA A 212 13.82 -2.43 14.94
N VAL A 213 13.24 -1.40 14.32
CA VAL A 213 12.07 -0.68 14.84
C VAL A 213 10.84 -1.53 14.49
N ASP A 214 10.62 -2.58 15.26
CA ASP A 214 9.66 -3.66 15.03
C ASP A 214 8.32 -3.46 15.76
N PHE A 215 8.21 -2.41 16.54
CA PHE A 215 6.97 -1.90 17.12
C PHE A 215 6.76 -0.46 16.64
N GLY A 216 5.72 -0.24 15.85
CA GLY A 216 5.28 1.09 15.40
C GLY A 216 3.90 1.43 15.96
N MET A 217 3.76 2.63 16.51
CA MET A 217 2.49 3.22 16.89
C MET A 217 2.56 4.73 16.67
N ALA A 218 1.48 5.32 16.15
CA ALA A 218 1.36 6.77 16.03
C ALA A 218 -0.06 7.21 16.40
N LEU A 219 -0.17 8.32 17.12
CA LEU A 219 -1.44 9.02 17.35
C LEU A 219 -1.59 10.13 16.31
N PHE A 220 -2.80 10.30 15.83
CA PHE A 220 -3.22 11.34 14.89
C PHE A 220 -4.19 12.25 15.62
N ASP A 221 -3.71 13.45 15.95
CA ASP A 221 -4.45 14.44 16.73
C ASP A 221 -5.22 15.39 15.80
N TYR A 222 -6.54 15.41 15.95
CA TYR A 222 -7.44 16.32 15.24
C TYR A 222 -7.94 17.47 16.13
N GLY A 223 -7.45 17.52 17.39
CA GLY A 223 -7.78 18.53 18.39
C GLY A 223 -8.79 18.05 19.42
N ASP A 224 -10.01 17.81 19.01
CA ASP A 224 -11.09 17.26 19.86
C ASP A 224 -11.23 15.72 19.71
N ARG A 225 -10.49 15.12 18.79
CA ARG A 225 -10.54 13.69 18.41
C ARG A 225 -9.15 13.15 18.19
N VAL A 226 -8.98 11.88 18.48
CA VAL A 226 -7.70 11.17 18.30
C VAL A 226 -7.93 9.83 17.63
N SER A 227 -7.10 9.54 16.64
CA SER A 227 -7.04 8.23 15.99
C SER A 227 -5.65 7.63 16.14
N PHE A 228 -5.49 6.33 15.89
CA PHE A 228 -4.17 5.71 15.97
C PHE A 228 -3.93 4.66 14.90
N ALA A 229 -2.67 4.54 14.51
CA ALA A 229 -2.13 3.41 13.74
C ALA A 229 -1.19 2.60 14.62
N LYS A 230 -1.28 1.26 14.56
CA LYS A 230 -0.37 0.34 15.26
C LYS A 230 0.07 -0.78 14.35
N THR A 231 1.38 -1.08 14.36
CA THR A 231 1.96 -2.22 13.65
C THR A 231 3.05 -2.86 14.48
N VAL A 232 3.02 -4.19 14.62
CA VAL A 232 3.97 -4.95 15.43
C VAL A 232 4.43 -6.17 14.64
N ASP A 233 5.74 -6.37 14.60
CA ASP A 233 6.39 -7.42 13.81
C ASP A 233 6.59 -8.74 14.56
N VAL A 234 6.34 -8.74 15.86
CA VAL A 234 6.52 -9.89 16.76
C VAL A 234 5.21 -10.34 17.43
N GLU A 235 4.09 -9.99 16.85
CA GLU A 235 2.79 -10.35 17.39
C GLU A 235 2.34 -11.72 16.89
N ILE A 236 2.30 -12.72 17.80
CA ILE A 236 1.77 -14.06 17.51
C ILE A 236 0.29 -13.93 17.13
N GLY A 237 -0.08 -14.48 15.97
CA GLY A 237 -1.44 -14.35 15.42
C GLY A 237 -1.76 -12.95 14.88
N GLY A 238 -0.78 -12.07 14.78
CA GLY A 238 -0.95 -10.67 14.38
C GLY A 238 -1.64 -10.49 13.03
N TYR A 239 -1.34 -11.36 12.06
CA TYR A 239 -1.98 -11.31 10.74
C TYR A 239 -3.52 -11.41 10.82
N SER A 240 -4.03 -12.37 11.57
CA SER A 240 -5.49 -12.58 11.76
C SER A 240 -6.13 -11.52 12.65
N ARG A 241 -5.33 -10.67 13.29
CA ARG A 241 -5.78 -9.59 14.16
C ARG A 241 -5.69 -8.21 13.51
N ARG A 242 -5.37 -8.14 12.21
CA ARG A 242 -5.42 -6.89 11.45
C ARG A 242 -6.83 -6.36 11.47
N GLN A 243 -6.98 -5.08 11.81
CA GLN A 243 -8.31 -4.47 11.96
C GLN A 243 -8.31 -2.99 11.60
N LEU A 244 -9.49 -2.53 11.22
CA LEU A 244 -9.84 -1.12 11.07
C LEU A 244 -11.18 -0.92 11.77
N VAL A 245 -11.20 -0.11 12.83
CA VAL A 245 -12.43 0.25 13.54
C VAL A 245 -12.68 1.73 13.32
N VAL A 246 -13.85 2.07 12.83
CA VAL A 246 -14.29 3.46 12.63
C VAL A 246 -15.49 3.73 13.51
N THR A 247 -15.29 4.57 14.52
CA THR A 247 -16.35 4.98 15.45
C THR A 247 -16.95 6.29 14.99
N GLY A 248 -18.24 6.27 14.70
CA GLY A 248 -19.03 7.46 14.40
C GLY A 248 -20.12 7.72 15.44
N THR A 249 -20.76 8.87 15.38
CA THR A 249 -21.85 9.24 16.32
C THR A 249 -23.16 8.47 16.10
N LYS A 250 -23.33 7.80 14.97
CA LYS A 250 -24.53 7.02 14.63
C LYS A 250 -24.27 5.52 14.50
N LYS A 251 -23.03 5.14 14.14
CA LYS A 251 -22.69 3.75 13.82
C LYS A 251 -21.19 3.56 14.06
N THR A 252 -20.80 2.38 14.53
CA THR A 252 -19.41 1.93 14.52
C THR A 252 -19.28 0.77 13.55
N VAL A 253 -18.23 0.78 12.74
CA VAL A 253 -17.89 -0.30 11.81
C VAL A 253 -16.53 -0.87 12.20
N GLU A 254 -16.47 -2.16 12.47
CA GLU A 254 -15.25 -2.92 12.70
C GLU A 254 -14.99 -3.85 11.51
N ILE A 255 -13.88 -3.64 10.81
CA ILE A 255 -13.37 -4.56 9.79
C ILE A 255 -12.31 -5.43 10.44
N LYS A 256 -12.65 -6.72 10.68
CA LYS A 256 -11.78 -7.69 11.35
C LYS A 256 -12.20 -9.14 11.06
N PRO A 257 -11.31 -9.99 10.50
CA PRO A 257 -9.99 -9.61 10.02
C PRO A 257 -10.08 -8.67 8.81
N MET A 258 -9.12 -7.76 8.66
CA MET A 258 -9.01 -6.97 7.42
C MET A 258 -8.71 -7.86 6.21
N GLU A 259 -7.97 -8.93 6.46
CA GLU A 259 -7.65 -9.95 5.47
C GLU A 259 -7.33 -11.28 6.15
N ARG A 260 -7.85 -12.35 5.58
CA ARG A 260 -7.57 -13.74 5.94
C ARG A 260 -7.46 -14.55 4.67
N ASN A 261 -6.39 -15.34 4.53
CA ASN A 261 -6.21 -16.18 3.35
C ASN A 261 -7.44 -17.10 3.15
N ALA A 262 -8.02 -17.04 1.96
CA ALA A 262 -9.22 -17.80 1.61
C ALA A 262 -8.94 -19.26 1.24
N GLY A 263 -7.65 -19.66 1.12
CA GLY A 263 -7.29 -21.00 0.64
C GLY A 263 -7.52 -21.21 -0.87
N LEU A 264 -7.92 -20.16 -1.59
CA LEU A 264 -8.21 -20.17 -3.03
C LEU A 264 -7.04 -19.64 -3.88
N GLY A 265 -5.85 -19.68 -3.33
CA GLY A 265 -4.63 -19.08 -3.88
C GLY A 265 -4.08 -18.03 -2.92
N ASN A 266 -2.80 -17.65 -3.11
CA ASN A 266 -2.12 -16.80 -2.14
C ASN A 266 -2.66 -15.37 -2.05
N ASP A 267 -3.35 -14.92 -3.10
CA ASP A 267 -3.77 -13.52 -3.24
C ASP A 267 -5.27 -13.31 -2.94
N MET A 268 -6.03 -14.41 -2.76
CA MET A 268 -7.46 -14.36 -2.37
C MET A 268 -7.65 -14.24 -0.87
N GLN A 269 -8.38 -13.22 -0.45
CA GLN A 269 -8.57 -12.86 0.96
C GLN A 269 -10.05 -12.75 1.32
N PHE A 270 -10.41 -13.22 2.52
CA PHE A 270 -11.67 -12.87 3.20
C PHE A 270 -11.49 -11.63 4.05
N THR A 271 -12.54 -10.85 4.15
CA THR A 271 -12.66 -9.72 5.07
C THR A 271 -13.93 -9.89 5.90
N GLY A 272 -13.85 -9.71 7.22
CA GLY A 272 -15.00 -9.72 8.12
C GLY A 272 -15.39 -8.31 8.53
N VAL A 273 -16.69 -8.04 8.64
CA VAL A 273 -17.23 -6.74 9.05
C VAL A 273 -18.24 -6.95 10.18
N THR A 274 -18.13 -6.15 11.25
CA THR A 274 -19.16 -6.03 12.27
C THR A 274 -19.67 -4.59 12.29
N GLU A 275 -20.98 -4.41 12.19
CA GLU A 275 -21.63 -3.11 12.30
C GLU A 275 -22.43 -3.03 13.60
N TYR A 276 -22.19 -1.95 14.36
CA TYR A 276 -22.89 -1.61 15.61
C TYR A 276 -23.70 -0.35 15.38
N SER A 277 -25.03 -0.46 15.44
CA SER A 277 -25.97 0.65 15.19
C SER A 277 -26.96 0.89 16.32
N ASN A 278 -26.82 0.15 17.43
CA ASN A 278 -27.68 0.25 18.59
C ASN A 278 -26.89 0.74 19.81
N VAL A 279 -27.47 1.64 20.58
CA VAL A 279 -26.89 2.16 21.85
C VAL A 279 -27.18 1.26 23.06
N ALA A 280 -27.89 0.14 22.88
CA ALA A 280 -28.18 -0.80 23.95
C ALA A 280 -26.89 -1.41 24.50
N TRP A 281 -26.76 -1.52 25.79
CA TRP A 281 -25.58 -2.07 26.48
C TRP A 281 -25.18 -3.48 26.03
N GLY A 282 -26.10 -4.27 25.54
CA GLY A 282 -25.89 -5.65 25.06
C GLY A 282 -25.85 -5.78 23.54
N ASP A 283 -25.61 -4.70 22.79
CA ASP A 283 -25.47 -4.80 21.33
C ASP A 283 -24.21 -5.59 20.97
N ASN A 284 -24.40 -6.70 20.25
CA ASN A 284 -23.31 -7.55 19.77
C ASN A 284 -22.90 -7.21 18.32
N GLY A 285 -23.57 -6.23 17.71
CA GLY A 285 -23.39 -5.89 16.30
C GLY A 285 -23.91 -6.97 15.34
N VAL A 286 -23.82 -6.68 14.06
CA VAL A 286 -24.13 -7.61 12.95
C VAL A 286 -22.85 -7.96 12.22
N TYR A 287 -22.41 -9.20 12.33
CA TYR A 287 -21.23 -9.70 11.62
C TYR A 287 -21.58 -10.22 10.24
N THR A 288 -20.77 -9.87 9.25
CA THR A 288 -20.83 -10.37 7.88
C THR A 288 -19.43 -10.77 7.43
N GLU A 289 -19.27 -11.97 6.88
CA GLU A 289 -18.07 -12.36 6.15
C GLU A 289 -18.30 -12.06 4.66
N CYS A 290 -17.40 -11.26 4.09
CA CYS A 290 -17.53 -10.82 2.70
C CYS A 290 -16.97 -11.87 1.74
N GLU A 291 -17.48 -11.89 0.50
CA GLU A 291 -16.98 -12.77 -0.54
C GLU A 291 -15.47 -12.58 -0.75
N PRO A 292 -14.72 -13.66 -1.02
CA PRO A 292 -13.29 -13.56 -1.24
C PRO A 292 -12.97 -12.63 -2.42
N ASN A 293 -11.96 -11.80 -2.25
CA ASN A 293 -11.47 -10.91 -3.28
C ASN A 293 -9.96 -11.05 -3.48
N ASP A 294 -9.51 -10.78 -4.71
CA ASP A 294 -8.08 -10.71 -5.04
C ASP A 294 -7.52 -9.38 -4.53
N ARG A 295 -6.31 -9.44 -3.95
CA ARG A 295 -5.65 -8.27 -3.33
C ARG A 295 -5.22 -7.20 -4.33
N TYR A 296 -4.89 -7.61 -5.57
CA TYR A 296 -4.14 -6.75 -6.50
C TYR A 296 -4.88 -6.48 -7.81
N ASP A 297 -5.74 -7.41 -8.26
CA ASP A 297 -6.36 -7.31 -9.58
C ASP A 297 -7.16 -6.03 -9.76
N ALA A 298 -7.99 -5.64 -8.78
CA ALA A 298 -8.78 -4.42 -8.85
C ALA A 298 -7.89 -3.16 -8.88
N MET A 299 -6.78 -3.18 -8.14
CA MET A 299 -5.78 -2.11 -8.11
C MET A 299 -5.13 -1.93 -9.49
N ILE A 300 -4.66 -3.02 -10.08
CA ILE A 300 -3.98 -3.00 -11.38
C ILE A 300 -4.96 -2.68 -12.52
N ALA A 301 -6.19 -3.21 -12.49
CA ALA A 301 -7.25 -2.80 -13.43
C ALA A 301 -7.53 -1.30 -13.37
N SER A 302 -7.58 -0.73 -12.16
CA SER A 302 -7.78 0.71 -11.97
C SER A 302 -6.62 1.53 -12.54
N PHE A 303 -5.38 1.09 -12.38
CA PHE A 303 -4.22 1.71 -13.02
C PHE A 303 -4.37 1.72 -14.55
N GLY A 304 -4.76 0.57 -15.14
CA GLY A 304 -5.03 0.48 -16.58
C GLY A 304 -6.09 1.47 -17.05
N ALA A 305 -7.20 1.59 -16.30
CA ALA A 305 -8.27 2.55 -16.62
C ALA A 305 -7.78 4.01 -16.54
N MET A 306 -6.91 4.33 -15.57
CA MET A 306 -6.29 5.66 -15.45
C MET A 306 -5.38 5.97 -16.65
N VAL A 307 -4.52 5.03 -17.04
CA VAL A 307 -3.60 5.18 -18.20
C VAL A 307 -4.39 5.38 -19.51
N ARG A 308 -5.54 4.72 -19.67
CA ARG A 308 -6.42 4.90 -20.83
C ARG A 308 -7.27 6.18 -20.79
N GLY A 309 -7.23 6.92 -19.67
CA GLY A 309 -8.05 8.12 -19.48
C GLY A 309 -9.55 7.83 -19.21
N GLU A 310 -9.91 6.59 -18.91
CA GLU A 310 -11.28 6.15 -18.58
C GLU A 310 -11.68 6.54 -17.16
N LYS A 311 -10.68 6.75 -16.31
CA LYS A 311 -10.84 7.11 -14.90
C LYS A 311 -9.78 8.11 -14.48
N LYS A 312 -10.16 9.12 -13.69
CA LYS A 312 -9.18 9.97 -13.00
C LYS A 312 -8.65 9.25 -11.76
N ASN A 313 -7.38 9.47 -11.44
CA ASN A 313 -6.84 9.03 -10.15
C ASN A 313 -7.50 9.86 -9.03
N PRO A 314 -8.25 9.25 -8.09
CA PRO A 314 -8.86 9.99 -6.98
C PRO A 314 -7.84 10.45 -5.93
N TRP A 315 -6.66 9.84 -5.92
CA TRP A 315 -5.53 10.21 -5.07
C TRP A 315 -4.54 10.99 -5.93
N ASP A 316 -4.71 12.30 -5.97
CA ASP A 316 -3.85 13.17 -6.77
C ASP A 316 -2.44 13.35 -6.15
N CYS A 317 -1.60 14.06 -6.86
CA CYS A 317 -0.22 14.32 -6.42
C CYS A 317 -0.13 15.06 -5.08
N ASP A 318 -1.09 15.92 -4.77
CA ASP A 318 -1.11 16.66 -3.50
C ASP A 318 -1.49 15.73 -2.36
N TYR A 319 -2.48 14.84 -2.56
CA TYR A 319 -2.82 13.80 -1.60
C TYR A 319 -1.63 12.85 -1.36
N GLU A 320 -0.99 12.34 -2.41
CA GLU A 320 0.14 11.42 -2.27
C GLU A 320 1.32 12.05 -1.54
N LEU A 321 1.59 13.33 -1.76
CA LEU A 321 2.63 14.07 -1.04
C LEU A 321 2.25 14.30 0.42
N MET A 322 1.00 14.67 0.70
CA MET A 322 0.46 14.81 2.07
C MET A 322 0.53 13.48 2.83
N LEU A 323 0.10 12.38 2.20
CA LEU A 323 0.19 11.04 2.75
C LEU A 323 1.64 10.68 3.08
N TYR A 324 2.56 10.87 2.15
CA TYR A 324 3.97 10.55 2.34
C TYR A 324 4.59 11.34 3.49
N LYS A 325 4.33 12.66 3.58
CA LYS A 325 4.76 13.51 4.70
C LYS A 325 4.19 13.01 6.04
N THR A 326 2.93 12.59 6.05
CA THR A 326 2.27 12.06 7.25
C THR A 326 2.86 10.71 7.67
N VAL A 327 3.19 9.84 6.72
CA VAL A 327 3.89 8.58 6.98
C VAL A 327 5.26 8.84 7.63
N LEU A 328 6.05 9.78 7.11
CA LEU A 328 7.35 10.12 7.70
C LEU A 328 7.20 10.66 9.13
N LYS A 329 6.21 11.53 9.39
CA LYS A 329 5.90 11.99 10.76
C LYS A 329 5.52 10.83 11.68
N ALA A 330 4.70 9.87 11.20
CA ALA A 330 4.32 8.68 11.97
C ALA A 330 5.51 7.76 12.25
N CYS A 331 6.52 7.78 11.38
CA CYS A 331 7.80 7.08 11.60
C CYS A 331 8.74 7.81 12.57
N GLY A 332 8.48 9.07 12.90
CA GLY A 332 9.40 9.92 13.65
C GLY A 332 10.59 10.41 12.81
N ILE A 333 10.43 10.42 11.50
CA ILE A 333 11.37 10.99 10.50
C ILE A 333 10.85 12.38 10.15
N GLN A 334 11.70 13.40 10.24
CA GLN A 334 11.36 14.79 9.92
C GLN A 334 11.83 15.18 8.52
#